data_0ac832637d0ae6bbf8060126d8c82e4d
#
_entry.id   0ac832637d0ae6bbf8060126d8c82e4d
#
_cell.length_a   1.000
_cell.length_b   1.000
_cell.length_c   1.000
_cell.angle_alpha   90.00
_cell.angle_beta   90.00
_cell.angle_gamma   90.00
#
_symmetry.space_group_name_H-M   'P 1'
#
loop_
_entity.id
_entity.type
_entity.pdbx_description
1 polymer ?
#
loop_
_entity_poly.entity_id
_entity_poly.type
_entity_poly.pdbx_seq_one_letter_code
_entity_poly.pdbx_strand_id
1 'polypeptide(L)'
;MTSRPAAAQHLRDLQRLRQVRDRIDREYAQPLDVEALARGVNMSAGHLSRQFKLAYGESPYAYLMTRRIERAMALLRRGDLTVTEVCFEVGCSSLGTFSSRFTDLVGVPPSTYRSQTTRATAGMPSCVAKQVTRPIRNREARVTGPQIT
;
A
#
# COMPACT_ATOMS: atom_id res chain seq x y z
N MET A 1 -8.78 20.67 28.33
CA MET A 1 -9.26 21.47 27.21
C MET A 1 -8.10 21.81 26.28
N THR A 2 -8.25 21.57 25.00
CA THR A 2 -7.19 21.84 24.04
C THR A 2 -7.10 23.33 23.73
N SER A 3 -5.91 23.89 23.86
CA SER A 3 -5.70 25.30 23.55
C SER A 3 -5.76 25.52 22.02
N ARG A 4 -6.01 26.75 21.59
CA ARG A 4 -6.03 27.07 20.16
C ARG A 4 -4.72 26.73 19.47
N PRO A 5 -3.52 27.03 20.02
CA PRO A 5 -2.28 26.64 19.38
C PRO A 5 -2.16 25.11 19.21
N ALA A 6 -2.57 24.33 20.22
CA ALA A 6 -2.52 22.89 20.13
C ALA A 6 -3.51 22.34 19.10
N ALA A 7 -4.71 22.89 19.04
CA ALA A 7 -5.71 22.51 18.03
C ALA A 7 -5.25 22.86 16.63
N ALA A 8 -4.66 24.05 16.45
CA ALA A 8 -4.14 24.47 15.17
C ALA A 8 -2.98 23.59 14.72
N GLN A 9 -2.10 23.19 15.65
CA GLN A 9 -0.99 22.31 15.35
C GLN A 9 -1.50 20.94 14.92
N HIS A 10 -2.51 20.44 15.61
CA HIS A 10 -3.11 19.14 15.26
C HIS A 10 -3.68 19.18 13.83
N LEU A 11 -4.36 20.24 13.45
CA LEU A 11 -4.89 20.37 12.09
C LEU A 11 -3.77 20.42 11.05
N ARG A 12 -2.69 21.15 11.34
CA ARG A 12 -1.54 21.18 10.44
C ARG A 12 -0.92 19.80 10.27
N ASP A 13 -0.82 19.04 11.36
CA ASP A 13 -0.27 17.69 11.29
C ASP A 13 -1.18 16.79 10.46
N LEU A 14 -2.48 16.88 10.61
CA LEU A 14 -3.41 16.11 9.78
C LEU A 14 -3.26 16.43 8.30
N GLN A 15 -3.06 17.72 7.96
CA GLN A 15 -2.81 18.11 6.57
C GLN A 15 -1.50 17.51 6.05
N ARG A 16 -0.45 17.52 6.87
CA ARG A 16 0.83 16.91 6.50
C ARG A 16 0.70 15.40 6.29
N LEU A 17 -0.04 14.73 7.15
CA LEU A 17 -0.28 13.29 7.01
C LEU A 17 -1.03 12.98 5.72
N ARG A 18 -1.99 13.80 5.36
CA ARG A 18 -2.72 13.66 4.11
C ARG A 18 -1.80 13.86 2.91
N GLN A 19 -0.91 14.85 2.98
CA GLN A 19 0.09 15.08 1.93
C GLN A 19 1.00 13.86 1.76
N VAL A 20 1.42 13.24 2.87
CA VAL A 20 2.25 12.03 2.82
C VAL A 20 1.49 10.90 2.14
N ARG A 21 0.25 10.66 2.54
CA ARG A 21 -0.58 9.61 1.95
C ARG A 21 -0.77 9.84 0.44
N ASP A 22 -1.08 11.06 0.05
CA ASP A 22 -1.27 11.40 -1.36
C ASP A 22 0.01 11.20 -2.16
N ARG A 23 1.15 11.54 -1.57
CA ARG A 23 2.45 11.32 -2.22
C ARG A 23 2.71 9.83 -2.43
N ILE A 24 2.44 9.01 -1.42
CA ILE A 24 2.60 7.56 -1.55
C ILE A 24 1.70 7.05 -2.68
N ASP A 25 0.46 7.50 -2.72
CA ASP A 25 -0.49 7.07 -3.75
C ASP A 25 -0.02 7.43 -5.17
N ARG A 26 0.66 8.56 -5.33
CA ARG A 26 1.16 8.99 -6.64
C ARG A 26 2.51 8.39 -6.99
N GLU A 27 3.38 8.19 -6.00
CA GLU A 27 4.78 7.88 -6.23
C GLU A 27 5.21 6.53 -5.65
N TYR A 28 4.28 5.61 -5.47
CA TYR A 28 4.59 4.32 -4.83
C TYR A 28 5.71 3.55 -5.54
N ALA A 29 5.88 3.74 -6.84
CA ALA A 29 6.91 3.04 -7.62
C ALA A 29 8.29 3.68 -7.49
N GLN A 30 8.38 4.84 -6.83
CA GLN A 30 9.65 5.52 -6.59
C GLN A 30 10.30 4.99 -5.31
N PRO A 31 11.63 5.20 -5.13
CA PRO A 31 12.31 4.75 -3.91
C PRO A 31 11.96 5.66 -2.72
N LEU A 32 10.77 5.48 -2.20
CA LEU A 32 10.29 6.22 -1.04
C LEU A 32 10.67 5.51 0.25
N ASP A 33 11.13 6.28 1.23
CA ASP A 33 11.32 5.79 2.59
C ASP A 33 10.73 6.80 3.58
N VAL A 34 10.64 6.39 4.84
CA VAL A 34 10.00 7.21 5.87
C VAL A 34 10.75 8.53 6.05
N GLU A 35 12.08 8.51 5.97
CA GLU A 35 12.89 9.73 6.11
C GLU A 35 12.59 10.73 5.00
N ALA A 36 12.51 10.27 3.76
CA ALA A 36 12.20 11.13 2.62
C ALA A 36 10.80 11.73 2.74
N LEU A 37 9.83 10.90 3.14
CA LEU A 37 8.46 11.35 3.34
C LEU A 37 8.38 12.39 4.45
N ALA A 38 9.08 12.17 5.56
CA ALA A 38 9.08 13.08 6.69
C ALA A 38 9.71 14.42 6.32
N ARG A 39 10.84 14.38 5.60
CA ARG A 39 11.49 15.62 5.14
C ARG A 39 10.56 16.46 4.27
N GLY A 40 9.78 15.82 3.42
CA GLY A 40 8.87 16.51 2.52
C GLY A 40 7.78 17.31 3.23
N VAL A 41 7.51 17.00 4.49
CA VAL A 41 6.47 17.69 5.26
C VAL A 41 7.04 18.29 6.55
N ASN A 42 8.36 18.40 6.66
CA ASN A 42 9.04 19.00 7.81
C ASN A 42 8.69 18.32 9.14
N MET A 43 8.68 17.01 9.14
CA MET A 43 8.48 16.20 10.34
C MET A 43 9.67 15.27 10.54
N SER A 44 9.92 14.86 11.78
CA SER A 44 10.86 13.77 12.02
C SER A 44 10.24 12.44 11.58
N ALA A 45 11.08 11.48 11.23
CA ALA A 45 10.59 10.17 10.81
C ALA A 45 9.78 9.50 11.92
N GLY A 46 10.24 9.60 13.17
CA GLY A 46 9.51 9.00 14.29
C GLY A 46 8.17 9.65 14.54
N HIS A 47 8.13 10.98 14.47
CA HIS A 47 6.87 11.71 14.66
C HIS A 47 5.88 11.37 13.55
N LEU A 48 6.36 11.36 12.30
CA LEU A 48 5.52 10.99 11.16
C LEU A 48 4.95 9.58 11.34
N SER A 49 5.80 8.61 11.68
CA SER A 49 5.37 7.23 11.82
C SER A 49 4.28 7.08 12.88
N ARG A 50 4.46 7.71 14.03
CA ARG A 50 3.48 7.64 15.12
C ARG A 50 2.17 8.30 14.74
N GLN A 51 2.24 9.50 14.17
CA GLN A 51 1.03 10.25 13.81
C GLN A 51 0.28 9.60 12.66
N PHE A 52 1.01 9.09 11.67
CA PHE A 52 0.39 8.42 10.53
C PHE A 52 -0.35 7.16 10.99
N LYS A 53 0.27 6.38 11.88
CA LYS A 53 -0.37 5.17 12.41
C LYS A 53 -1.62 5.51 13.21
N LEU A 54 -1.57 6.57 14.02
CA LEU A 54 -2.73 7.02 14.78
C LEU A 54 -3.87 7.46 13.86
N ALA A 55 -3.54 8.16 12.77
CA ALA A 55 -4.55 8.70 11.86
C ALA A 55 -5.13 7.64 10.92
N TYR A 56 -4.31 6.71 10.44
CA TYR A 56 -4.70 5.79 9.37
C TYR A 56 -4.63 4.32 9.77
N GLY A 57 -4.23 4.00 10.99
CA GLY A 57 -4.22 2.62 11.48
C GLY A 57 -3.01 1.80 11.06
N GLU A 58 -2.11 2.34 10.24
CA GLU A 58 -0.92 1.63 9.80
C GLU A 58 0.22 2.61 9.57
N SER A 59 1.46 2.10 9.60
CA SER A 59 2.64 2.93 9.39
C SER A 59 2.72 3.39 7.93
N PRO A 60 3.49 4.46 7.65
CA PRO A 60 3.72 4.87 6.27
C PRO A 60 4.31 3.75 5.40
N TYR A 61 5.23 2.98 5.94
CA TYR A 61 5.83 1.87 5.21
C TYR A 61 4.79 0.79 4.87
N ALA A 62 3.94 0.43 5.85
CA ALA A 62 2.90 -0.56 5.60
C ALA A 62 1.91 -0.07 4.54
N TYR A 63 1.55 1.21 4.59
CA TYR A 63 0.69 1.80 3.59
C TYR A 63 1.32 1.75 2.20
N LEU A 64 2.61 2.12 2.10
CA LEU A 64 3.34 2.07 0.84
C LEU A 64 3.37 0.65 0.28
N MET A 65 3.67 -0.34 1.12
CA MET A 65 3.73 -1.73 0.67
C MET A 65 2.37 -2.23 0.21
N THR A 66 1.30 -1.86 0.92
CA THR A 66 -0.06 -2.21 0.50
C THR A 66 -0.37 -1.65 -0.89
N ARG A 67 -0.01 -0.39 -1.14
CA ARG A 67 -0.21 0.21 -2.47
C ARG A 67 0.57 -0.51 -3.55
N ARG A 68 1.82 -0.86 -3.26
CA ARG A 68 2.64 -1.62 -4.20
C ARG A 68 2.05 -2.99 -4.49
N ILE A 69 1.57 -3.68 -3.46
CA ILE A 69 0.97 -5.01 -3.62
C ILE A 69 -0.34 -4.92 -4.41
N GLU A 70 -1.16 -3.92 -4.17
CA GLU A 70 -2.39 -3.72 -4.94
C GLU A 70 -2.07 -3.55 -6.43
N ARG A 71 -1.07 -2.75 -6.74
CA ARG A 71 -0.66 -2.56 -8.14
C ARG A 71 -0.08 -3.85 -8.72
N ALA A 72 0.71 -4.57 -7.91
CA ALA A 72 1.27 -5.85 -8.33
C ALA A 72 0.17 -6.85 -8.69
N MET A 73 -0.90 -6.90 -7.90
CA MET A 73 -2.03 -7.77 -8.20
C MET A 73 -2.61 -7.44 -9.58
N ALA A 74 -2.80 -6.17 -9.88
CA ALA A 74 -3.31 -5.76 -11.18
C ALA A 74 -2.38 -6.18 -12.32
N LEU A 75 -1.07 -6.01 -12.14
CA LEU A 75 -0.10 -6.39 -13.16
C LEU A 75 -0.01 -7.91 -13.34
N LEU A 76 -0.09 -8.66 -12.25
CA LEU A 76 -0.06 -10.13 -12.33
C LEU A 76 -1.31 -10.68 -13.02
N ARG A 77 -2.46 -10.04 -12.82
CA ARG A 77 -3.69 -10.44 -13.51
C ARG A 77 -3.58 -10.28 -15.03
N ARG A 78 -2.86 -9.25 -15.49
CA ARG A 78 -2.63 -9.06 -16.93
C ARG A 78 -1.85 -10.22 -17.52
N GLY A 79 -0.91 -10.80 -16.77
CA GLY A 79 -0.18 -11.99 -17.16
C GLY A 79 0.96 -11.78 -18.15
N ASP A 80 1.23 -10.54 -18.56
CA ASP A 80 2.30 -10.25 -19.53
C ASP A 80 3.67 -10.01 -18.90
N LEU A 81 3.73 -9.86 -17.57
CA LEU A 81 4.97 -9.67 -16.85
C LEU A 81 5.25 -10.84 -15.93
N THR A 82 6.52 -11.15 -15.73
CA THR A 82 6.93 -12.15 -14.75
C THR A 82 6.79 -11.59 -13.34
N VAL A 83 6.81 -12.45 -12.34
CA VAL A 83 6.77 -12.01 -10.93
C VAL A 83 7.94 -11.07 -10.63
N THR A 84 9.13 -11.39 -11.10
CA THR A 84 10.31 -10.54 -10.89
C THR A 84 10.11 -9.17 -11.53
N GLU A 85 9.61 -9.13 -12.75
CA GLU A 85 9.34 -7.86 -13.43
C GLU A 85 8.30 -7.04 -12.67
N VAL A 86 7.24 -7.67 -12.20
CA VAL A 86 6.21 -6.98 -11.41
C VAL A 86 6.81 -6.40 -10.13
N CYS A 87 7.65 -7.17 -9.43
CA CYS A 87 8.30 -6.72 -8.21
C CYS A 87 9.02 -5.38 -8.42
N PHE A 88 9.84 -5.29 -9.45
CA PHE A 88 10.60 -4.07 -9.71
C PHE A 88 9.72 -2.96 -10.29
N GLU A 89 8.72 -3.32 -11.08
CA GLU A 89 7.81 -2.33 -11.67
C GLU A 89 7.03 -1.56 -10.61
N VAL A 90 6.66 -2.21 -9.52
CA VAL A 90 5.93 -1.54 -8.45
C VAL A 90 6.84 -0.85 -7.43
N GLY A 91 8.15 -0.86 -7.66
CA GLY A 91 9.09 -0.12 -6.81
C GLY A 91 9.74 -0.92 -5.70
N CYS A 92 9.51 -2.22 -5.63
CA CYS A 92 10.19 -3.07 -4.66
C CYS A 92 11.58 -3.41 -5.14
N SER A 93 12.56 -3.40 -4.23
CA SER A 93 13.95 -3.69 -4.58
C SER A 93 14.38 -5.10 -4.18
N SER A 94 13.57 -5.81 -3.41
CA SER A 94 13.87 -7.15 -2.91
C SER A 94 12.71 -8.08 -3.26
N LEU A 95 13.00 -9.09 -4.06
CA LEU A 95 12.01 -10.08 -4.44
C LEU A 95 11.53 -10.87 -3.23
N GLY A 96 12.43 -11.19 -2.29
CA GLY A 96 12.06 -11.91 -1.08
C GLY A 96 11.09 -11.14 -0.21
N THR A 97 11.37 -9.86 0.04
CA THR A 97 10.49 -8.99 0.81
C THR A 97 9.15 -8.82 0.10
N PHE A 98 9.19 -8.61 -1.22
CA PHE A 98 7.97 -8.50 -2.01
C PHE A 98 7.11 -9.75 -1.89
N SER A 99 7.70 -10.93 -2.06
CA SER A 99 6.97 -12.20 -1.99
C SER A 99 6.37 -12.43 -0.61
N SER A 100 7.11 -12.13 0.45
CA SER A 100 6.61 -12.27 1.82
C SER A 100 5.44 -11.35 2.08
N ARG A 101 5.56 -10.08 1.71
CA ARG A 101 4.49 -9.10 1.91
C ARG A 101 3.27 -9.45 1.07
N PHE A 102 3.49 -9.87 -0.17
CA PHE A 102 2.40 -10.27 -1.05
C PHE A 102 1.62 -11.44 -0.42
N THR A 103 2.34 -12.46 0.05
CA THR A 103 1.71 -13.62 0.68
C THR A 103 0.94 -13.23 1.94
N ASP A 104 1.51 -12.34 2.76
CA ASP A 104 0.85 -11.87 3.98
C ASP A 104 -0.47 -11.15 3.67
N LEU A 105 -0.49 -10.33 2.63
CA LEU A 105 -1.66 -9.51 2.30
C LEU A 105 -2.68 -10.25 1.44
N VAL A 106 -2.24 -11.10 0.53
CA VAL A 106 -3.11 -11.72 -0.46
C VAL A 106 -3.49 -13.15 -0.07
N GLY A 107 -2.63 -13.83 0.69
CA GLY A 107 -2.89 -15.20 1.15
C GLY A 107 -2.23 -16.28 0.34
N VAL A 108 -1.67 -15.95 -0.84
CA VAL A 108 -0.93 -16.89 -1.68
C VAL A 108 0.29 -16.18 -2.26
N PRO A 109 1.34 -16.94 -2.64
CA PRO A 109 2.52 -16.33 -3.27
C PRO A 109 2.19 -15.66 -4.60
N PRO A 110 3.01 -14.69 -5.03
CA PRO A 110 2.77 -13.99 -6.31
C PRO A 110 2.66 -14.91 -7.51
N SER A 111 3.50 -15.95 -7.60
CA SER A 111 3.48 -16.89 -8.73
C SER A 111 2.17 -17.68 -8.76
N THR A 112 1.70 -18.10 -7.58
CA THR A 112 0.43 -18.82 -7.46
C THR A 112 -0.73 -17.89 -7.85
N TYR A 113 -0.72 -16.67 -7.37
CA TYR A 113 -1.75 -15.69 -7.72
C TYR A 113 -1.79 -15.43 -9.22
N ARG A 114 -0.61 -15.28 -9.83
CA ARG A 114 -0.51 -15.06 -11.28
C ARG A 114 -1.12 -16.23 -12.05
N SER A 115 -0.75 -17.47 -11.68
CA SER A 115 -1.29 -18.66 -12.33
C SER A 115 -2.79 -18.80 -12.16
N GLN A 116 -3.27 -18.60 -10.94
CA GLN A 116 -4.70 -18.75 -10.63
C GLN A 116 -5.54 -17.71 -11.36
N THR A 117 -5.11 -16.45 -11.37
CA THR A 117 -5.91 -15.38 -11.98
C THR A 117 -5.86 -15.44 -13.50
N THR A 118 -4.72 -15.79 -14.09
CA THR A 118 -4.63 -15.98 -15.53
C THR A 118 -5.55 -17.13 -15.98
N ARG A 119 -5.52 -18.23 -15.24
CA ARG A 119 -6.40 -19.38 -15.55
C ARG A 119 -7.87 -19.04 -15.32
N ALA A 120 -8.17 -18.37 -14.21
CA ALA A 120 -9.54 -18.04 -13.84
C ALA A 120 -10.18 -17.07 -14.83
N THR A 121 -9.40 -16.12 -15.37
CA THR A 121 -9.95 -15.09 -16.27
C THR A 121 -9.99 -15.53 -17.72
N ALA A 122 -9.35 -16.63 -18.10
CA ALA A 122 -9.22 -17.05 -19.48
C ALA A 122 -10.56 -17.31 -20.15
N GLY A 123 -11.56 -17.81 -19.41
CA GLY A 123 -12.88 -18.08 -19.98
C GLY A 123 -13.98 -17.17 -19.47
N MET A 124 -13.63 -16.04 -18.87
CA MET A 124 -14.61 -15.14 -18.25
C MET A 124 -14.86 -13.89 -19.08
N PRO A 125 -16.10 -13.36 -19.07
CA PRO A 125 -16.34 -12.02 -19.61
C PRO A 125 -15.54 -10.98 -18.82
N SER A 126 -15.18 -9.88 -19.50
CA SER A 126 -14.34 -8.84 -18.88
C SER A 126 -14.93 -8.30 -17.58
N CYS A 127 -16.22 -8.08 -17.52
CA CYS A 127 -16.85 -7.53 -16.33
C CYS A 127 -16.75 -8.48 -15.14
N VAL A 128 -16.89 -9.78 -15.37
CA VAL A 128 -16.76 -10.79 -14.32
C VAL A 128 -15.32 -10.90 -13.88
N ALA A 129 -14.40 -10.91 -14.82
CA ALA A 129 -12.97 -10.95 -14.51
C ALA A 129 -12.56 -9.79 -13.63
N LYS A 130 -13.06 -8.59 -13.91
CA LYS A 130 -12.76 -7.41 -13.09
C LYS A 130 -13.26 -7.57 -11.66
N GLN A 131 -14.43 -8.16 -11.48
CA GLN A 131 -14.96 -8.39 -10.14
C GLN A 131 -14.13 -9.42 -9.38
N VAL A 132 -13.78 -10.52 -10.04
CA VAL A 132 -13.00 -11.60 -9.41
C VAL A 132 -11.62 -11.12 -9.00
N THR A 133 -11.03 -10.23 -9.77
CA THR A 133 -9.67 -9.76 -9.55
C THR A 133 -9.60 -8.42 -8.83
N ARG A 134 -10.69 -7.99 -8.22
CA ARG A 134 -10.73 -6.73 -7.48
C ARG A 134 -9.72 -6.73 -6.33
N PRO A 135 -8.97 -5.64 -6.15
CA PRO A 135 -8.03 -5.55 -5.03
C PRO A 135 -8.73 -5.71 -3.68
N ILE A 136 -8.02 -6.26 -2.72
CA ILE A 136 -8.59 -6.55 -1.40
C ILE A 136 -8.39 -5.41 -0.39
N ARG A 137 -7.99 -4.25 -0.84
CA ARG A 137 -7.71 -3.10 0.03
C ARG A 137 -8.86 -2.78 0.98
N ASN A 138 -10.10 -2.82 0.47
CA ASN A 138 -11.26 -2.51 1.30
C ASN A 138 -11.40 -3.49 2.45
N ARG A 139 -11.11 -4.75 2.19
CA ARG A 139 -11.15 -5.77 3.23
C ARG A 139 -10.07 -5.55 4.27
N GLU A 140 -8.88 -5.19 3.82
CA GLU A 140 -7.79 -4.88 4.73
C GLU A 140 -8.10 -3.68 5.60
N ALA A 141 -8.66 -2.64 5.01
CA ALA A 141 -9.03 -1.44 5.76
C ALA A 141 -9.99 -1.77 6.90
N ARG A 142 -10.91 -2.69 6.66
CA ARG A 142 -11.84 -3.11 7.70
C ARG A 142 -11.15 -3.92 8.78
N VAL A 143 -10.22 -4.80 8.37
CA VAL A 143 -9.48 -5.65 9.30
C VAL A 143 -8.49 -4.84 10.11
N THR A 144 -7.86 -3.86 9.49
CA THR A 144 -6.80 -3.09 10.12
C THR A 144 -7.32 -1.98 11.03
N GLY A 145 -8.59 -1.90 11.26
CA GLY A 145 -9.10 -0.95 12.23
C GLY A 145 -8.44 -1.15 13.59
N PRO A 146 -9.20 -1.37 14.61
CA PRO A 146 -8.63 -1.46 15.98
C PRO A 146 -7.77 -2.70 16.23
N GLN A 147 -7.91 -3.75 15.44
CA GLN A 147 -7.22 -5.01 15.72
C GLN A 147 -5.76 -4.98 15.30
N ILE A 148 -5.42 -4.15 14.36
CA ILE A 148 -4.07 -4.13 13.79
C ILE A 148 -3.29 -3.00 14.44
N THR A 149 -2.65 -3.30 15.48
CA THR A 149 -1.84 -2.30 16.19
C THR A 149 -0.40 -2.76 16.27
#